data_d2812cec2d9e7ac44adf9be3ecfee16b
#
_entry.id   d2812cec2d9e7ac44adf9be3ecfee16b
#
_cell.length_a   1.000
_cell.length_b   1.000
_cell.length_c   1.000
_cell.angle_alpha   90.00
_cell.angle_beta   90.00
_cell.angle_gamma   90.00
#
_symmetry.space_group_name_H-M   'P 1'
#
loop_
_entity.id
_entity.type
_entity.pdbx_description
1 polymer ?
#
loop_
_entity_poly.entity_id
_entity_poly.type
_entity_poly.pdbx_seq_one_letter_code
_entity_poly.pdbx_strand_id
1 'polypeptide(L)'
;IELADPEALKMNHYKEEDWRDALELETAMKIFLEKTANTILVGHNLLFDWFHINKALEECNLEPTFHYKGLDTFSLGWQKLRHLPDFPKLSLSEMAKHFGIKQEKPHSALDDTRTTYKVFLKLMEYK
;
A
#
# COMPACT_ATOMS: atom_id res chain seq x y z
N ILE A 1 17.37 -9.22 8.93
CA ILE A 1 17.19 -7.99 9.71
C ILE A 1 18.53 -7.31 10.04
N GLU A 2 19.62 -8.06 10.12
CA GLU A 2 20.96 -7.50 10.37
C GLU A 2 21.39 -6.38 9.42
N LEU A 3 20.82 -6.33 8.22
CA LEU A 3 21.07 -5.29 7.20
C LEU A 3 19.97 -4.22 7.12
N ALA A 4 18.99 -4.24 8.00
CA ALA A 4 17.89 -3.27 7.95
C ALA A 4 18.33 -1.92 8.54
N ASP A 5 17.91 -0.83 7.89
CA ASP A 5 18.15 0.52 8.37
C ASP A 5 17.44 0.73 9.73
N PRO A 6 18.15 1.13 10.78
CA PRO A 6 17.57 1.37 12.11
C PRO A 6 16.45 2.42 12.10
N GLU A 7 16.53 3.44 11.25
CA GLU A 7 15.49 4.46 11.12
C GLU A 7 14.22 3.87 10.48
N ALA A 8 14.38 3.03 9.47
CA ALA A 8 13.27 2.32 8.84
C ALA A 8 12.57 1.37 9.82
N LEU A 9 13.33 0.63 10.63
CA LEU A 9 12.77 -0.25 11.66
C LEU A 9 11.96 0.54 12.69
N LYS A 10 12.46 1.69 13.12
CA LYS A 10 11.77 2.58 14.05
C LYS A 10 10.49 3.16 13.45
N MET A 11 10.55 3.61 12.20
CA MET A 11 9.42 4.21 11.49
C MET A 11 8.31 3.17 11.25
N ASN A 12 8.66 1.93 10.97
CA ASN A 12 7.72 0.82 10.79
C ASN A 12 7.29 0.16 12.10
N HIS A 13 7.67 0.74 13.25
CA HIS A 13 7.34 0.20 14.58
C HIS A 13 7.75 -1.28 14.74
N TYR A 14 8.89 -1.67 14.12
CA TYR A 14 9.35 -3.04 14.17
C TYR A 14 9.59 -3.50 15.60
N LYS A 15 9.05 -4.68 15.94
CA LYS A 15 9.33 -5.42 17.16
C LYS A 15 9.52 -6.88 16.79
N GLU A 16 10.63 -7.45 17.21
CA GLU A 16 10.98 -8.84 16.90
C GLU A 16 9.90 -9.84 17.34
N GLU A 17 9.24 -9.58 18.47
CA GLU A 17 8.15 -10.38 19.00
C GLU A 17 6.94 -10.48 18.06
N ASP A 18 6.63 -9.39 17.31
CA ASP A 18 5.50 -9.31 16.36
C ASP A 18 5.79 -10.12 15.08
N TRP A 19 7.07 -10.44 14.82
CA TRP A 19 7.51 -11.15 13.62
C TRP A 19 7.91 -12.61 13.88
N ARG A 20 7.75 -13.09 15.12
CA ARG A 20 8.13 -14.46 15.49
C ARG A 20 7.42 -15.52 14.64
N ASP A 21 6.16 -15.29 14.32
CA ASP A 21 5.31 -16.21 13.55
C ASP A 21 5.11 -15.71 12.09
N ALA A 22 6.01 -14.83 11.61
CA ALA A 22 5.96 -14.37 10.24
C ALA A 22 6.20 -15.53 9.26
N LEU A 23 5.44 -15.50 8.16
CA LEU A 23 5.60 -16.49 7.09
C LEU A 23 6.92 -16.27 6.35
N GLU A 24 7.50 -17.35 5.88
CA GLU A 24 8.59 -17.26 4.90
C GLU A 24 8.11 -16.54 3.63
N LEU A 25 9.02 -15.79 3.00
CA LEU A 25 8.70 -14.92 1.87
C LEU A 25 7.95 -15.65 0.76
N GLU A 26 8.42 -16.83 0.36
CA GLU A 26 7.80 -17.62 -0.71
C GLU A 26 6.36 -18.02 -0.37
N THR A 27 6.11 -18.43 0.87
CA THR A 27 4.77 -18.78 1.34
C THR A 27 3.84 -17.56 1.34
N ALA A 28 4.32 -16.43 1.83
CA ALA A 28 3.56 -15.18 1.83
C ALA A 28 3.23 -14.74 0.40
N MET A 29 4.19 -14.83 -0.53
CA MET A 29 3.97 -14.46 -1.94
C MET A 29 3.00 -15.40 -2.65
N LYS A 30 3.02 -16.70 -2.38
CA LYS A 30 2.02 -17.65 -2.93
C LYS A 30 0.60 -17.30 -2.47
N ILE A 31 0.41 -16.99 -1.19
CA ILE A 31 -0.89 -16.56 -0.65
C ILE A 31 -1.32 -15.23 -1.30
N PHE A 32 -0.38 -14.28 -1.46
CA PHE A 32 -0.65 -13.02 -2.12
C PHE A 32 -1.13 -13.24 -3.57
N LEU A 33 -0.43 -14.06 -4.34
CA LEU A 33 -0.79 -14.37 -5.73
C LEU A 33 -2.14 -15.05 -5.85
N GLU A 34 -2.47 -15.97 -4.94
CA GLU A 34 -3.79 -16.61 -4.89
C GLU A 34 -4.91 -15.58 -4.66
N LYS A 35 -4.73 -14.70 -3.68
CA LYS A 35 -5.72 -13.67 -3.32
C LYS A 35 -5.88 -12.58 -4.38
N THR A 36 -4.85 -12.32 -5.16
CA THR A 36 -4.84 -11.24 -6.17
C THR A 36 -5.00 -11.74 -7.60
N ALA A 37 -5.21 -13.06 -7.80
CA ALA A 37 -5.36 -13.66 -9.12
C ALA A 37 -6.48 -12.98 -9.94
N ASN A 38 -6.15 -12.59 -11.18
CA ASN A 38 -7.06 -11.93 -12.12
C ASN A 38 -7.63 -10.58 -11.60
N THR A 39 -6.99 -9.93 -10.65
CA THR A 39 -7.41 -8.61 -10.12
C THR A 39 -6.54 -7.48 -10.66
N ILE A 40 -6.97 -6.24 -10.43
CA ILE A 40 -6.17 -5.02 -10.61
C ILE A 40 -5.78 -4.53 -9.22
N LEU A 41 -4.49 -4.35 -8.98
CA LEU A 41 -3.99 -3.83 -7.71
C LEU A 41 -4.30 -2.34 -7.59
N VAL A 42 -4.66 -1.92 -6.38
CA VAL A 42 -4.86 -0.52 -6.00
C VAL A 42 -3.91 -0.18 -4.86
N GLY A 43 -3.14 0.89 -5.02
CA GLY A 43 -2.20 1.34 -3.99
C GLY A 43 -2.19 2.85 -3.83
N HIS A 44 -1.42 3.34 -2.87
CA HIS A 44 -1.10 4.75 -2.72
C HIS A 44 0.39 4.95 -2.97
N ASN A 45 0.76 5.60 -4.07
CA ASN A 45 2.11 5.54 -4.64
C ASN A 45 2.48 4.09 -5.03
N LEU A 46 1.58 3.47 -5.79
CA LEU A 46 1.62 2.04 -6.17
C LEU A 46 2.95 1.60 -6.80
N LEU A 47 3.68 2.53 -7.43
CA LEU A 47 4.98 2.22 -8.01
C LEU A 47 5.99 1.67 -6.99
N PHE A 48 5.92 2.17 -5.76
CA PHE A 48 6.76 1.69 -4.66
C PHE A 48 6.42 0.24 -4.29
N ASP A 49 5.12 -0.05 -4.10
CA ASP A 49 4.67 -1.43 -3.80
C ASP A 49 5.00 -2.37 -4.96
N TRP A 50 4.79 -1.91 -6.19
CA TRP A 50 5.09 -2.67 -7.40
C TRP A 50 6.55 -3.11 -7.49
N PHE A 51 7.47 -2.19 -7.18
CA PHE A 51 8.88 -2.49 -7.14
C PHE A 51 9.20 -3.61 -6.14
N HIS A 52 8.68 -3.53 -4.94
CA HIS A 52 8.92 -4.53 -3.89
C HIS A 52 8.24 -5.87 -4.18
N ILE A 53 7.02 -5.84 -4.72
CA ILE A 53 6.31 -7.07 -5.12
C ILE A 53 7.09 -7.80 -6.22
N ASN A 54 7.51 -7.09 -7.28
CA ASN A 54 8.26 -7.72 -8.38
C ASN A 54 9.59 -8.28 -7.89
N LYS A 55 10.31 -7.55 -7.04
CA LYS A 55 11.55 -8.05 -6.43
C LYS A 55 11.33 -9.33 -5.63
N ALA A 56 10.26 -9.38 -4.82
CA ALA A 56 9.92 -10.57 -4.04
C ALA A 56 9.51 -11.76 -4.93
N LEU A 57 8.76 -11.50 -6.01
CA LEU A 57 8.40 -12.54 -6.98
C LEU A 57 9.62 -13.11 -7.69
N GLU A 58 10.54 -12.24 -8.12
CA GLU A 58 11.79 -12.64 -8.75
C GLU A 58 12.65 -13.48 -7.81
N GLU A 59 12.81 -13.07 -6.54
CA GLU A 59 13.55 -13.81 -5.52
C GLU A 59 12.95 -15.20 -5.26
N CYS A 60 11.63 -15.32 -5.30
CA CYS A 60 10.92 -16.60 -5.12
C CYS A 60 10.72 -17.39 -6.41
N ASN A 61 11.18 -16.88 -7.56
CA ASN A 61 10.95 -17.47 -8.89
C ASN A 61 9.46 -17.74 -9.16
N LEU A 62 8.61 -16.75 -8.83
CA LEU A 62 7.16 -16.80 -9.01
C LEU A 62 6.71 -15.78 -10.07
N GLU A 63 5.67 -16.13 -10.82
CA GLU A 63 5.08 -15.26 -11.84
C GLU A 63 3.81 -14.56 -11.31
N PRO A 64 3.57 -13.28 -11.68
CA PRO A 64 2.40 -12.56 -11.25
C PRO A 64 1.11 -13.15 -11.84
N THR A 65 0.07 -13.29 -11.00
CA THR A 65 -1.27 -13.74 -11.39
C THR A 65 -2.28 -12.60 -11.52
N PHE A 66 -1.90 -11.40 -11.09
CA PHE A 66 -2.68 -10.17 -11.16
C PHE A 66 -2.39 -9.40 -12.46
N HIS A 67 -3.23 -8.44 -12.78
CA HIS A 67 -3.06 -7.63 -13.98
C HIS A 67 -1.84 -6.70 -13.86
N TYR A 68 -1.06 -6.56 -14.94
CA TYR A 68 0.15 -5.72 -14.96
C TYR A 68 -0.10 -4.21 -14.81
N LYS A 69 -1.34 -3.73 -15.03
CA LYS A 69 -1.75 -2.35 -14.74
C LYS A 69 -2.33 -2.27 -13.34
N GLY A 70 -2.14 -1.13 -12.68
CA GLY A 70 -2.69 -0.85 -11.37
C GLY A 70 -3.38 0.50 -11.32
N LEU A 71 -4.09 0.77 -10.24
CA LEU A 71 -4.70 2.07 -9.95
C LEU A 71 -3.98 2.70 -8.76
N ASP A 72 -3.64 3.97 -8.91
CA ASP A 72 -2.91 4.72 -7.89
C ASP A 72 -3.78 5.84 -7.33
N THR A 73 -4.03 5.80 -6.03
CA THR A 73 -4.86 6.81 -5.35
C THR A 73 -4.19 8.18 -5.29
N PHE A 74 -2.85 8.26 -5.33
CA PHE A 74 -2.15 9.54 -5.48
C PHE A 74 -2.53 10.21 -6.81
N SER A 75 -2.43 9.49 -7.92
CA SER A 75 -2.74 10.00 -9.26
C SER A 75 -4.22 10.36 -9.41
N LEU A 76 -5.12 9.52 -8.89
CA LEU A 76 -6.56 9.80 -8.86
C LEU A 76 -6.88 11.02 -8.00
N GLY A 77 -6.23 11.15 -6.85
CA GLY A 77 -6.38 12.29 -5.94
C GLY A 77 -5.93 13.59 -6.61
N TRP A 78 -4.77 13.58 -7.28
CA TRP A 78 -4.31 14.74 -8.02
C TRP A 78 -5.32 15.14 -9.09
N GLN A 79 -5.80 14.21 -9.90
CA GLN A 79 -6.78 14.48 -10.96
C GLN A 79 -8.06 15.11 -10.40
N LYS A 80 -8.59 14.58 -9.30
CA LYS A 80 -9.88 14.97 -8.74
C LYS A 80 -9.83 16.24 -7.89
N LEU A 81 -8.73 16.47 -7.17
CA LEU A 81 -8.66 17.50 -6.13
C LEU A 81 -7.79 18.71 -6.48
N ARG A 82 -6.99 18.66 -7.56
CA ARG A 82 -6.06 19.74 -7.92
C ARG A 82 -6.68 21.11 -8.13
N HIS A 83 -7.98 21.17 -8.41
CA HIS A 83 -8.70 22.42 -8.65
C HIS A 83 -9.28 23.06 -7.38
N LEU A 84 -9.18 22.38 -6.24
CA LEU A 84 -9.66 22.91 -4.97
C LEU A 84 -8.77 24.09 -4.50
N PRO A 85 -9.35 25.17 -3.93
CA PRO A 85 -8.57 26.30 -3.41
C PRO A 85 -7.57 25.89 -2.34
N ASP A 86 -7.96 24.96 -1.45
CA ASP A 86 -7.13 24.40 -0.39
C ASP A 86 -6.70 22.98 -0.78
N PHE A 87 -6.01 22.88 -1.93
CA PHE A 87 -5.55 21.59 -2.44
C PHE A 87 -4.74 20.82 -1.39
N PRO A 88 -5.21 19.63 -0.96
CA PRO A 88 -4.54 18.88 0.09
C PRO A 88 -3.20 18.33 -0.41
N LYS A 89 -2.24 18.19 0.50
CA LYS A 89 -1.09 17.33 0.23
C LYS A 89 -1.60 15.92 -0.05
N LEU A 90 -1.02 15.26 -1.06
CA LEU A 90 -1.51 13.97 -1.52
C LEU A 90 -0.85 12.78 -0.81
N SER A 91 -0.32 12.96 0.40
CA SER A 91 0.05 11.82 1.23
C SER A 91 -1.21 11.06 1.67
N LEU A 92 -1.10 9.78 1.95
CA LEU A 92 -2.23 8.96 2.38
C LEU A 92 -2.95 9.55 3.59
N SER A 93 -2.18 10.03 4.58
CA SER A 93 -2.73 10.65 5.79
C SER A 93 -3.47 11.96 5.51
N GLU A 94 -2.96 12.82 4.64
CA GLU A 94 -3.65 14.06 4.26
C GLU A 94 -4.91 13.79 3.46
N MET A 95 -4.89 12.80 2.57
CA MET A 95 -6.09 12.39 1.84
C MET A 95 -7.13 11.76 2.76
N ALA A 96 -6.70 10.92 3.71
CA ALA A 96 -7.59 10.35 4.73
C ALA A 96 -8.25 11.47 5.55
N LYS A 97 -7.48 12.47 6.00
CA LYS A 97 -7.99 13.64 6.70
C LYS A 97 -8.98 14.45 5.85
N HIS A 98 -8.66 14.70 4.58
CA HIS A 98 -9.55 15.42 3.65
C HIS A 98 -10.92 14.72 3.52
N PHE A 99 -10.94 13.39 3.46
CA PHE A 99 -12.16 12.60 3.34
C PHE A 99 -12.78 12.21 4.69
N GLY A 100 -12.27 12.69 5.83
CA GLY A 100 -12.77 12.36 7.16
C GLY A 100 -12.57 10.88 7.54
N ILE A 101 -11.55 10.23 6.98
CA ILE A 101 -11.21 8.83 7.26
C ILE A 101 -10.25 8.78 8.45
N LYS A 102 -10.68 8.11 9.52
CA LYS A 102 -9.84 7.88 10.70
C LYS A 102 -8.83 6.77 10.42
N GLN A 103 -7.55 7.06 10.65
CA GLN A 103 -6.47 6.08 10.69
C GLN A 103 -6.26 5.62 12.15
N GLU A 104 -6.18 4.32 12.39
CA GLU A 104 -6.00 3.78 13.75
C GLU A 104 -4.51 3.66 14.10
N LYS A 105 -3.72 3.11 13.19
CA LYS A 105 -2.27 2.91 13.33
C LYS A 105 -1.54 3.31 12.06
N PRO A 106 -1.28 4.60 11.81
CA PRO A 106 -0.49 5.05 10.67
C PRO A 106 0.87 4.35 10.62
N HIS A 107 1.35 4.04 9.41
CA HIS A 107 2.58 3.27 9.15
C HIS A 107 2.51 1.79 9.55
N SER A 108 1.31 1.26 9.81
CA SER A 108 1.05 -0.16 9.82
C SER A 108 0.55 -0.58 8.43
N ALA A 109 1.20 -1.54 7.78
CA ALA A 109 0.86 -1.97 6.42
C ALA A 109 -0.63 -2.34 6.27
N LEU A 110 -1.21 -2.99 7.26
CA LEU A 110 -2.63 -3.35 7.25
C LEU A 110 -3.55 -2.13 7.37
N ASP A 111 -3.23 -1.18 8.25
CA ASP A 111 -4.05 0.02 8.43
C ASP A 111 -3.92 0.96 7.22
N ASP A 112 -2.72 1.11 6.67
CA ASP A 112 -2.49 1.89 5.46
C ASP A 112 -3.21 1.28 4.25
N THR A 113 -3.24 -0.05 4.12
CA THR A 113 -4.03 -0.75 3.10
C THR A 113 -5.53 -0.49 3.26
N ARG A 114 -6.07 -0.57 4.48
CA ARG A 114 -7.49 -0.26 4.77
C ARG A 114 -7.81 1.21 4.50
N THR A 115 -6.89 2.10 4.84
CA THR A 115 -7.02 3.54 4.58
C THR A 115 -7.01 3.82 3.09
N THR A 116 -6.08 3.22 2.34
CA THR A 116 -6.00 3.32 0.87
C THR A 116 -7.30 2.86 0.21
N TYR A 117 -7.86 1.74 0.66
CA TYR A 117 -9.16 1.26 0.17
C TYR A 117 -10.28 2.27 0.38
N LYS A 118 -10.39 2.83 1.59
CA LYS A 118 -11.41 3.84 1.91
C LYS A 118 -11.22 5.12 1.09
N VAL A 119 -9.98 5.58 0.94
CA VAL A 119 -9.63 6.74 0.09
C VAL A 119 -9.99 6.47 -1.37
N PHE A 120 -9.67 5.29 -1.88
CA PHE A 120 -10.04 4.89 -3.23
C PHE A 120 -11.55 4.97 -3.47
N LEU A 121 -12.36 4.42 -2.58
CA LEU A 121 -13.83 4.49 -2.69
C LEU A 121 -14.32 5.94 -2.71
N LYS A 122 -13.79 6.80 -1.84
CA LYS A 122 -14.12 8.23 -1.81
C LYS A 122 -13.76 8.94 -3.12
N LEU A 123 -12.61 8.64 -3.69
CA LEU A 123 -12.19 9.20 -4.99
C LEU A 123 -13.08 8.73 -6.14
N MET A 124 -13.54 7.49 -6.11
CA MET A 124 -14.46 6.97 -7.13
C MET A 124 -15.85 7.62 -7.06
N GLU A 125 -16.33 7.99 -5.88
CA GLU A 125 -17.59 8.69 -5.65
C GLU A 125 -17.48 10.21 -5.89
N TYR A 126 -16.26 10.77 -5.85
CA TYR A 126 -16.01 12.21 -5.97
C TYR A 126 -16.29 12.70 -7.40
N LYS A 127 -17.25 13.63 -7.50
CA LYS A 127 -17.71 14.22 -8.76
C LYS A 127 -16.87 15.41 -9.18
#